data_c4099691484195b64d6ca74569472d99
#
_entry.id   c4099691484195b64d6ca74569472d99
#
_cell.length_a   1.000
_cell.length_b   1.000
_cell.length_c   1.000
_cell.angle_alpha   90.00
_cell.angle_beta   90.00
_cell.angle_gamma   90.00
#
_symmetry.space_group_name_H-M   'P 1'
#
loop_
_entity.id
_entity.type
_entity.pdbx_description
1 polymer ?
#
loop_
_entity_poly.entity_id
_entity_poly.type
_entity_poly.pdbx_seq_one_letter_code
_entity_poly.pdbx_strand_id
1 'polypeptide(L)'
;MSKNIKDYEFQSNPREITYLDDEPLKLDKSFSFFHNKIKFRKEITRLQLFFKEYTEISLPASGIRDSYLKEEYSEKFFIVIFTTNQAIKDANKMIDPYKDTNIKPGCFYLESTPNYLLLLAKNMEGLTSGIATLVDIFTQTFEIYFKQNNRDDYIKIKPFKLFNCNE
;
A
#
# COMPACT_ATOMS: atom_id res chain seq x y z
N MET A 1 18.60 9.97 8.20
CA MET A 1 18.02 9.21 7.07
C MET A 1 18.71 7.85 6.95
N SER A 2 17.97 6.78 6.81
CA SER A 2 18.57 5.46 6.65
C SER A 2 19.31 5.38 5.31
N LYS A 3 20.59 4.94 5.33
CA LYS A 3 21.40 4.79 4.12
C LYS A 3 20.91 3.66 3.21
N ASN A 4 19.90 2.90 3.67
CA ASN A 4 19.43 1.69 3.01
C ASN A 4 18.13 1.90 2.22
N ILE A 5 17.67 3.15 2.11
CA ILE A 5 16.49 3.48 1.34
C ILE A 5 16.91 4.16 0.04
N LYS A 6 16.56 3.55 -1.08
CA LYS A 6 16.84 4.09 -2.40
C LYS A 6 15.57 4.17 -3.23
N ASP A 7 15.63 4.89 -4.33
CA ASP A 7 14.51 4.97 -5.26
C ASP A 7 14.24 3.59 -5.86
N TYR A 8 12.97 3.30 -6.11
CA TYR A 8 12.55 2.01 -6.63
C TYR A 8 12.71 1.94 -8.14
N GLU A 9 12.98 0.72 -8.63
CA GLU A 9 13.03 0.43 -10.06
C GLU A 9 11.75 -0.31 -10.45
N PHE A 10 11.26 -0.02 -11.66
CA PHE A 10 10.02 -0.61 -12.15
C PHE A 10 10.26 -1.23 -13.53
N GLN A 11 9.60 -2.36 -13.82
CA GLN A 11 9.64 -2.98 -15.14
C GLN A 11 9.05 -2.05 -16.20
N SER A 12 8.02 -1.31 -15.83
CA SER A 12 7.40 -0.28 -16.64
C SER A 12 7.32 0.97 -15.78
N ASN A 13 7.94 2.06 -16.23
CA ASN A 13 7.95 3.29 -15.46
C ASN A 13 6.54 3.80 -15.22
N PRO A 14 6.18 4.17 -13.95
CA PRO A 14 4.88 4.77 -13.70
C PRO A 14 4.76 6.12 -14.39
N ARG A 15 3.52 6.53 -14.67
CA ARG A 15 3.26 7.84 -15.29
C ARG A 15 3.74 8.98 -14.41
N GLU A 16 3.55 8.85 -13.11
CA GLU A 16 4.00 9.84 -12.16
C GLU A 16 4.52 9.14 -10.90
N ILE A 17 5.67 9.53 -10.44
CA ILE A 17 6.18 9.15 -9.13
C ILE A 17 6.95 10.32 -8.53
N THR A 18 6.63 10.63 -7.27
CA THR A 18 7.28 11.68 -6.50
C THR A 18 7.70 11.11 -5.16
N TYR A 19 8.97 11.18 -4.82
CA TYR A 19 9.46 10.77 -3.52
C TYR A 19 9.33 11.94 -2.55
N LEU A 20 8.92 11.62 -1.33
CA LEU A 20 8.68 12.61 -0.28
C LEU A 20 9.87 12.63 0.70
N ASP A 21 10.14 13.80 1.25
CA ASP A 21 11.22 13.98 2.25
C ASP A 21 10.64 13.83 3.66
N ASP A 22 10.03 12.65 3.92
CA ASP A 22 9.45 12.30 5.20
C ASP A 22 10.17 11.08 5.78
N GLU A 23 9.87 10.78 7.05
CA GLU A 23 10.33 9.55 7.66
C GLU A 23 9.74 8.34 6.92
N PRO A 24 10.50 7.24 6.81
CA PRO A 24 9.99 6.04 6.14
C PRO A 24 8.87 5.37 6.93
N LEU A 25 8.01 4.66 6.21
CA LEU A 25 7.05 3.75 6.83
C LEU A 25 7.80 2.55 7.39
N LYS A 26 7.62 2.27 8.67
CA LYS A 26 8.28 1.16 9.36
C LYS A 26 7.31 0.01 9.49
N LEU A 27 7.57 -1.09 8.79
CA LEU A 27 6.72 -2.27 8.82
C LEU A 27 7.13 -3.22 9.93
N ASP A 28 6.16 -3.68 10.69
CA ASP A 28 6.32 -4.72 11.69
C ASP A 28 5.04 -5.57 11.79
N LYS A 29 5.04 -6.50 12.72
CA LYS A 29 3.90 -7.42 12.90
C LYS A 29 2.62 -6.76 13.42
N SER A 30 2.67 -5.47 13.79
CA SER A 30 1.48 -4.73 14.25
C SER A 30 0.63 -4.22 13.09
N PHE A 31 1.14 -4.30 11.86
CA PHE A 31 0.39 -3.85 10.69
C PHE A 31 -0.63 -4.87 10.24
N SER A 32 -1.63 -4.38 9.53
CA SER A 32 -2.69 -5.19 8.95
C SER A 32 -3.07 -4.64 7.58
N PHE A 33 -3.58 -5.52 6.72
CA PHE A 33 -4.19 -5.11 5.48
C PHE A 33 -5.66 -4.79 5.72
N PHE A 34 -6.13 -3.68 5.17
CA PHE A 34 -7.54 -3.30 5.24
C PHE A 34 -8.06 -3.01 3.83
N HIS A 35 -9.31 -3.42 3.57
CA HIS A 35 -9.95 -3.20 2.28
C HIS A 35 -11.43 -2.90 2.47
N ASN A 36 -12.05 -2.24 1.51
CA ASN A 36 -13.45 -1.89 1.61
C ASN A 36 -14.40 -2.78 0.78
N LYS A 37 -13.87 -3.74 0.03
CA LYS A 37 -14.70 -4.64 -0.77
C LYS A 37 -14.27 -6.08 -0.59
N ILE A 38 -15.24 -6.95 -0.35
CA ILE A 38 -14.98 -8.38 -0.13
C ILE A 38 -14.37 -9.06 -1.36
N LYS A 39 -14.68 -8.57 -2.56
CA LYS A 39 -14.14 -9.13 -3.80
C LYS A 39 -12.63 -8.97 -3.94
N PHE A 40 -11.99 -8.15 -3.10
CA PHE A 40 -10.54 -7.98 -3.10
C PHE A 40 -9.82 -9.01 -2.25
N ARG A 41 -10.55 -9.85 -1.54
CA ARG A 41 -9.97 -10.79 -0.58
C ARG A 41 -8.91 -11.70 -1.20
N LYS A 42 -9.17 -12.17 -2.42
CA LYS A 42 -8.21 -13.03 -3.14
C LYS A 42 -6.89 -12.31 -3.39
N GLU A 43 -6.96 -11.07 -3.82
CA GLU A 43 -5.77 -10.27 -4.11
C GLU A 43 -5.02 -9.93 -2.82
N ILE A 44 -5.74 -9.65 -1.74
CA ILE A 44 -5.13 -9.40 -0.43
C ILE A 44 -4.44 -10.67 0.07
N THR A 45 -5.05 -11.84 -0.10
CA THR A 45 -4.45 -13.11 0.28
C THR A 45 -3.11 -13.32 -0.43
N ARG A 46 -3.02 -12.97 -1.71
CA ARG A 46 -1.75 -13.03 -2.45
C ARG A 46 -0.67 -12.18 -1.80
N LEU A 47 -1.01 -10.96 -1.41
CA LEU A 47 -0.08 -10.07 -0.72
C LEU A 47 0.34 -10.63 0.64
N GLN A 48 -0.61 -11.17 1.39
CA GLN A 48 -0.32 -11.78 2.69
C GLN A 48 0.65 -12.95 2.54
N LEU A 49 0.43 -13.82 1.57
CA LEU A 49 1.30 -14.97 1.33
C LEU A 49 2.69 -14.52 0.88
N PHE A 50 2.75 -13.55 -0.03
CA PHE A 50 4.01 -13.00 -0.49
C PHE A 50 4.81 -12.41 0.68
N PHE A 51 4.15 -11.63 1.51
CA PHE A 51 4.78 -11.00 2.67
C PHE A 51 5.30 -12.05 3.65
N LYS A 52 4.47 -13.06 3.95
CA LYS A 52 4.84 -14.14 4.86
C LYS A 52 6.00 -14.98 4.33
N GLU A 53 5.98 -15.34 3.06
CA GLU A 53 7.05 -16.13 2.44
C GLU A 53 8.39 -15.41 2.50
N TYR A 54 8.37 -14.09 2.36
CA TYR A 54 9.59 -13.31 2.32
C TYR A 54 10.11 -12.93 3.71
N THR A 55 9.21 -12.59 4.63
CA THR A 55 9.57 -12.03 5.94
C THR A 55 9.29 -12.95 7.11
N GLU A 56 8.55 -14.03 6.90
CA GLU A 56 8.01 -14.93 7.94
C GLU A 56 6.98 -14.24 8.85
N ILE A 57 6.62 -13.01 8.55
CA ILE A 57 5.62 -12.26 9.33
C ILE A 57 4.25 -12.44 8.67
N SER A 58 3.28 -12.91 9.46
CA SER A 58 1.89 -13.01 9.02
C SER A 58 1.14 -11.74 9.41
N LEU A 59 0.67 -11.00 8.40
CA LEU A 59 -0.14 -9.81 8.64
C LEU A 59 -1.62 -10.14 8.41
N PRO A 60 -2.50 -9.82 9.38
CA PRO A 60 -3.93 -10.08 9.21
C PRO A 60 -4.56 -9.14 8.17
N ALA A 61 -5.69 -9.57 7.62
CA ALA A 61 -6.46 -8.74 6.70
C ALA A 61 -7.89 -8.63 7.22
N SER A 62 -8.45 -7.42 7.14
CA SER A 62 -9.79 -7.13 7.61
C SER A 62 -10.52 -6.22 6.62
N GLY A 63 -11.82 -6.46 6.44
CA GLY A 63 -12.67 -5.55 5.70
C GLY A 63 -13.00 -4.31 6.53
N ILE A 64 -12.95 -3.15 5.92
CA ILE A 64 -13.49 -1.94 6.51
C ILE A 64 -14.99 -1.97 6.25
N ARG A 65 -15.80 -1.96 7.29
CA ARG A 65 -17.25 -1.99 7.15
C ARG A 65 -17.74 -0.70 6.49
N ASP A 66 -18.72 -0.82 5.61
CA ASP A 66 -19.33 0.35 4.94
C ASP A 66 -19.82 1.37 5.95
N SER A 67 -20.28 0.90 7.14
CA SER A 67 -20.73 1.80 8.20
C SER A 67 -19.63 2.71 8.78
N TYR A 68 -18.37 2.37 8.55
CA TYR A 68 -17.24 3.20 8.99
C TYR A 68 -16.79 4.18 7.92
N LEU A 69 -17.24 4.00 6.68
CA LEU A 69 -16.89 4.86 5.57
C LEU A 69 -18.08 5.71 5.15
N LYS A 70 -17.82 6.95 4.78
CA LYS A 70 -18.82 7.76 4.13
C LYS A 70 -19.24 7.08 2.83
N GLU A 71 -20.52 7.18 2.50
CA GLU A 71 -21.12 6.53 1.34
C GLU A 71 -20.35 6.85 0.05
N GLU A 72 -19.87 8.08 -0.09
CA GLU A 72 -19.13 8.52 -1.27
C GLU A 72 -17.82 7.72 -1.48
N TYR A 73 -17.22 7.18 -0.42
CA TYR A 73 -15.99 6.41 -0.54
C TYR A 73 -16.28 4.94 -0.84
N SER A 74 -17.37 4.40 -0.31
CA SER A 74 -17.72 3.01 -0.54
C SER A 74 -18.10 2.71 -1.98
N GLU A 75 -18.57 3.71 -2.72
CA GLU A 75 -19.01 3.55 -4.11
C GLU A 75 -17.97 3.98 -5.15
N LYS A 76 -17.15 4.98 -4.82
CA LYS A 76 -16.25 5.60 -5.81
C LYS A 76 -14.85 5.01 -5.85
N PHE A 77 -14.37 4.49 -4.73
CA PHE A 77 -12.97 4.05 -4.64
C PHE A 77 -12.88 2.65 -4.07
N PHE A 78 -12.00 1.86 -4.66
CA PHE A 78 -11.52 0.62 -4.06
C PHE A 78 -10.27 0.96 -3.26
N ILE A 79 -10.25 0.57 -2.00
CA ILE A 79 -9.22 1.01 -1.06
C ILE A 79 -8.57 -0.22 -0.42
N VAL A 80 -7.25 -0.25 -0.49
CA VAL A 80 -6.44 -1.21 0.26
C VAL A 80 -5.46 -0.40 1.09
N ILE A 81 -5.49 -0.59 2.40
CA ILE A 81 -4.69 0.20 3.34
C ILE A 81 -3.82 -0.73 4.16
N PHE A 82 -2.54 -0.40 4.27
CA PHE A 82 -1.60 -1.06 5.18
C PHE A 82 -1.36 -0.12 6.35
N THR A 83 -1.81 -0.48 7.53
CA THR A 83 -1.70 0.41 8.68
C THR A 83 -1.82 -0.39 9.97
N THR A 84 -1.62 0.27 11.10
CA THR A 84 -1.84 -0.34 12.41
C THR A 84 -3.32 -0.49 12.68
N ASN A 85 -3.68 -1.41 13.59
CA ASN A 85 -5.08 -1.67 13.94
C ASN A 85 -5.84 -0.43 14.45
N GLN A 86 -5.11 0.54 15.01
CA GLN A 86 -5.75 1.75 15.55
C GLN A 86 -6.28 2.67 14.47
N ALA A 87 -5.66 2.66 13.30
CA ALA A 87 -6.00 3.60 12.23
C ALA A 87 -7.33 3.27 11.55
N ILE A 88 -7.85 2.04 11.70
CA ILE A 88 -9.11 1.66 11.06
C ILE A 88 -10.29 2.49 11.58
N LYS A 89 -10.24 2.93 12.83
CA LYS A 89 -11.28 3.75 13.43
C LYS A 89 -11.37 5.13 12.80
N ASP A 90 -10.28 5.58 12.21
CA ASP A 90 -10.16 6.89 11.57
C ASP A 90 -10.07 6.78 10.04
N ALA A 91 -10.69 5.73 9.46
CA ALA A 91 -10.58 5.46 8.02
C ALA A 91 -11.02 6.66 7.18
N ASN A 92 -12.12 7.34 7.55
CA ASN A 92 -12.59 8.52 6.81
C ASN A 92 -11.56 9.65 6.84
N LYS A 93 -10.94 9.87 7.98
CA LYS A 93 -9.88 10.88 8.13
C LYS A 93 -8.70 10.58 7.23
N MET A 94 -8.32 9.31 7.14
CA MET A 94 -7.22 8.86 6.30
C MET A 94 -7.54 9.04 4.82
N ILE A 95 -8.79 8.81 4.44
CA ILE A 95 -9.24 8.82 3.04
C ILE A 95 -9.64 10.24 2.58
N ASP A 96 -10.10 11.12 3.48
CA ASP A 96 -10.54 12.48 3.15
C ASP A 96 -9.56 13.24 2.22
N PRO A 97 -8.24 13.19 2.43
CA PRO A 97 -7.31 13.89 1.51
C PRO A 97 -7.38 13.42 0.07
N TYR A 98 -7.92 12.23 -0.18
CA TYR A 98 -7.96 11.61 -1.51
C TYR A 98 -9.34 11.66 -2.16
N LYS A 99 -10.32 12.28 -1.52
CA LYS A 99 -11.72 12.28 -2.00
C LYS A 99 -11.87 12.91 -3.38
N ASP A 100 -11.01 13.87 -3.70
CA ASP A 100 -11.04 14.58 -4.98
C ASP A 100 -10.07 13.99 -6.00
N THR A 101 -9.35 12.93 -5.63
CA THR A 101 -8.46 12.24 -6.55
C THR A 101 -9.27 11.52 -7.62
N ASN A 102 -9.08 11.90 -8.87
CA ASN A 102 -9.83 11.34 -9.98
C ASN A 102 -9.08 10.14 -10.57
N ILE A 103 -9.58 8.94 -10.29
CA ILE A 103 -8.98 7.69 -10.76
C ILE A 103 -9.90 7.06 -11.80
N LYS A 104 -9.37 6.85 -13.00
CA LYS A 104 -10.11 6.20 -14.11
C LYS A 104 -10.01 4.68 -14.01
N PRO A 105 -10.93 3.93 -14.65
CA PRO A 105 -10.79 2.47 -14.74
C PRO A 105 -9.43 2.07 -15.30
N GLY A 106 -8.82 1.03 -14.73
CA GLY A 106 -7.49 0.58 -15.12
C GLY A 106 -6.35 1.34 -14.49
N CYS A 107 -6.64 2.44 -13.79
CA CYS A 107 -5.64 3.28 -13.13
C CYS A 107 -5.63 3.01 -11.63
N PHE A 108 -4.52 3.39 -10.99
CA PHE A 108 -4.40 3.30 -9.54
C PHE A 108 -3.48 4.40 -9.01
N TYR A 109 -3.62 4.65 -7.73
CA TYR A 109 -2.79 5.60 -7.00
C TYR A 109 -2.23 4.90 -5.76
N LEU A 110 -0.91 5.03 -5.56
CA LEU A 110 -0.23 4.53 -4.38
C LEU A 110 0.40 5.67 -3.62
N GLU A 111 0.27 5.66 -2.31
CA GLU A 111 0.96 6.62 -1.46
C GLU A 111 1.51 5.93 -0.24
N SER A 112 2.80 6.11 0.02
CA SER A 112 3.46 5.67 1.24
C SER A 112 3.74 6.89 2.11
N THR A 113 3.27 6.83 3.35
CA THR A 113 3.51 7.86 4.37
C THR A 113 4.17 7.19 5.58
N PRO A 114 4.68 7.95 6.55
CA PRO A 114 5.20 7.33 7.77
C PRO A 114 4.18 6.48 8.54
N ASN A 115 2.89 6.66 8.29
CA ASN A 115 1.82 6.02 9.06
C ASN A 115 1.09 4.91 8.32
N TYR A 116 1.10 4.90 6.99
CA TYR A 116 0.35 3.91 6.20
C TYR A 116 0.83 3.85 4.77
N LEU A 117 0.46 2.77 4.11
CA LEU A 117 0.60 2.60 2.66
C LEU A 117 -0.82 2.41 2.10
N LEU A 118 -1.19 3.26 1.15
CA LEU A 118 -2.55 3.32 0.62
C LEU A 118 -2.54 3.01 -0.88
N LEU A 119 -3.42 2.10 -1.27
CA LEU A 119 -3.70 1.82 -2.69
C LEU A 119 -5.15 2.19 -2.99
N LEU A 120 -5.34 3.09 -3.93
CA LEU A 120 -6.65 3.48 -4.44
C LEU A 120 -6.79 3.02 -5.88
N ALA A 121 -7.91 2.40 -6.20
CA ALA A 121 -8.23 2.01 -7.57
C ALA A 121 -9.73 2.13 -7.77
N LYS A 122 -10.16 2.28 -9.02
CA LYS A 122 -11.58 2.40 -9.33
C LYS A 122 -12.23 1.06 -9.68
N ASN A 123 -11.44 0.11 -10.17
CA ASN A 123 -11.92 -1.22 -10.55
C ASN A 123 -10.86 -2.28 -10.30
N MET A 124 -11.20 -3.54 -10.57
CA MET A 124 -10.30 -4.67 -10.34
C MET A 124 -9.05 -4.61 -11.21
N GLU A 125 -9.17 -4.12 -12.43
CA GLU A 125 -8.03 -3.99 -13.33
C GLU A 125 -6.98 -3.06 -12.75
N GLY A 126 -7.40 -1.88 -12.27
CA GLY A 126 -6.52 -0.93 -11.60
C GLY A 126 -5.95 -1.50 -10.31
N LEU A 127 -6.76 -2.19 -9.52
CA LEU A 127 -6.30 -2.82 -8.29
C LEU A 127 -5.23 -3.86 -8.55
N THR A 128 -5.43 -4.72 -9.53
CA THR A 128 -4.48 -5.78 -9.89
C THR A 128 -3.13 -5.19 -10.33
N SER A 129 -3.19 -4.13 -11.13
CA SER A 129 -1.97 -3.41 -11.57
C SER A 129 -1.26 -2.77 -10.38
N GLY A 130 -2.01 -2.17 -9.46
CA GLY A 130 -1.45 -1.58 -8.24
C GLY A 130 -0.79 -2.61 -7.35
N ILE A 131 -1.39 -3.79 -7.21
CA ILE A 131 -0.82 -4.87 -6.41
C ILE A 131 0.47 -5.39 -7.04
N ALA A 132 0.52 -5.52 -8.37
CA ALA A 132 1.75 -5.90 -9.05
C ALA A 132 2.88 -4.90 -8.78
N THR A 133 2.56 -3.61 -8.78
CA THR A 133 3.52 -2.56 -8.43
C THR A 133 3.97 -2.66 -6.98
N LEU A 134 3.03 -2.96 -6.07
CA LEU A 134 3.37 -3.18 -4.65
C LEU A 134 4.31 -4.36 -4.47
N VAL A 135 4.10 -5.45 -5.20
CA VAL A 135 5.00 -6.62 -5.15
C VAL A 135 6.41 -6.22 -5.57
N ASP A 136 6.55 -5.42 -6.63
CA ASP A 136 7.86 -4.91 -7.05
C ASP A 136 8.53 -4.08 -5.95
N ILE A 137 7.77 -3.19 -5.34
CA ILE A 137 8.27 -2.33 -4.26
C ILE A 137 8.67 -3.17 -3.04
N PHE A 138 7.83 -4.11 -2.64
CA PHE A 138 8.12 -4.99 -1.50
C PHE A 138 9.33 -5.85 -1.76
N THR A 139 9.46 -6.41 -2.97
CA THR A 139 10.62 -7.24 -3.32
C THR A 139 11.91 -6.46 -3.14
N GLN A 140 11.98 -5.26 -3.68
CA GLN A 140 13.17 -4.42 -3.53
C GLN A 140 13.42 -4.02 -2.08
N THR A 141 12.37 -3.65 -1.37
CA THR A 141 12.46 -3.28 0.05
C THR A 141 12.99 -4.43 0.89
N PHE A 142 12.46 -5.64 0.68
CA PHE A 142 12.86 -6.82 1.45
C PHE A 142 14.26 -7.25 1.10
N GLU A 143 14.65 -7.22 -0.17
CA GLU A 143 16.01 -7.54 -0.58
C GLU A 143 17.03 -6.62 0.08
N ILE A 144 16.75 -5.32 0.10
CA ILE A 144 17.63 -4.35 0.77
C ILE A 144 17.76 -4.67 2.26
N TYR A 145 16.61 -4.94 2.90
CA TYR A 145 16.56 -5.21 4.34
C TYR A 145 17.32 -6.49 4.71
N PHE A 146 17.07 -7.59 3.99
CA PHE A 146 17.63 -8.89 4.35
C PHE A 146 19.09 -9.07 3.92
N LYS A 147 19.61 -8.22 3.03
CA LYS A 147 21.02 -8.24 2.64
C LYS A 147 21.94 -7.43 3.57
N GLN A 148 21.37 -6.72 4.53
CA GLN A 148 22.15 -5.92 5.47
C GLN A 148 22.86 -6.82 6.49
N ASN A 149 24.15 -6.52 6.78
CA ASN A 149 24.88 -7.21 7.83
C ASN A 149 24.36 -6.84 9.21
N ASN A 150 24.07 -5.54 9.42
CA ASN A 150 23.43 -5.04 10.63
C ASN A 150 22.05 -4.52 10.22
N ARG A 151 21.04 -5.38 10.41
CA ARG A 151 19.67 -5.04 10.01
C ARG A 151 19.10 -3.96 10.92
N ASP A 152 18.34 -3.03 10.30
CA ASP A 152 17.53 -2.10 11.05
C ASP A 152 16.45 -2.87 11.83
N ASP A 153 15.89 -2.23 12.87
CA ASP A 153 14.84 -2.85 13.69
C ASP A 153 13.56 -3.09 12.89
N TYR A 154 13.34 -2.33 11.82
CA TYR A 154 12.12 -2.37 11.01
C TYR A 154 12.43 -2.41 9.53
N ILE A 155 11.56 -3.09 8.78
CA ILE A 155 11.55 -2.98 7.33
C ILE A 155 10.99 -1.60 6.99
N LYS A 156 11.69 -0.84 6.16
CA LYS A 156 11.35 0.55 5.86
C LYS A 156 10.94 0.73 4.41
N ILE A 157 9.83 1.44 4.20
CA ILE A 157 9.38 1.81 2.87
C ILE A 157 9.52 3.32 2.72
N LYS A 158 10.20 3.74 1.63
CA LYS A 158 10.41 5.15 1.34
C LYS A 158 9.07 5.83 1.05
N PRO A 159 8.80 7.02 1.63
CA PRO A 159 7.58 7.74 1.30
C PRO A 159 7.55 8.18 -0.15
N PHE A 160 6.42 7.98 -0.80
CA PHE A 160 6.24 8.35 -2.20
C PHE A 160 4.77 8.55 -2.53
N LYS A 161 4.53 9.23 -3.66
CA LYS A 161 3.23 9.29 -4.34
C LYS A 161 3.43 8.76 -5.74
N LEU A 162 2.62 7.79 -6.14
CA LEU A 162 2.76 7.12 -7.44
C LEU A 162 1.39 7.02 -8.11
N PHE A 163 1.33 7.37 -9.38
CA PHE A 163 0.14 7.20 -10.20
C PHE A 163 0.51 6.45 -11.48
N ASN A 164 -0.29 5.45 -11.83
CA ASN A 164 -0.10 4.71 -13.08
C ASN A 164 -1.42 4.11 -13.56
N CYS A 165 -1.41 3.68 -14.80
CA CYS A 165 -2.55 3.00 -15.42
C CYS A 165 -2.06 1.78 -16.15
N ASN A 166 -2.92 0.75 -16.19
CA ASN A 166 -2.72 -0.42 -17.02
C ASN A 166 -3.17 -0.07 -18.45
N GLU A 167 -2.22 -0.06 -19.37
CA GLU A 167 -2.50 0.22 -20.79
C GLU A 167 -2.56 -1.06 -21.60
#